data_aa7fb741deffd101a94eba4c9f44e40a
#
_entry.id   aa7fb741deffd101a94eba4c9f44e40a
#
_cell.length_a   1.000
_cell.length_b   1.000
_cell.length_c   1.000
_cell.angle_alpha   90.00
_cell.angle_beta   90.00
_cell.angle_gamma   90.00
#
_symmetry.space_group_name_H-M   'P 1'
#
loop_
_entity.id
_entity.type
_entity.pdbx_description
1 polymer ?
#
loop_
_entity_poly.entity_id
_entity_poly.type
_entity_poly.pdbx_seq_one_letter_code
_entity_poly.pdbx_strand_id
1 'polypeptide(L)'
;GSLIEKTIAEQEMPNLDKVAVVLGEENLLMPLLYSLPASVGALNITMGYSSKNNPAQLLVAKLFKMHTNALKRNPSQYVFYYKDVLDILTHPLVESFANANHLVRIIKENNYTFITHKKIIELQSKTNALFDLLFQKWDNGSMAVLDVISSLLLLLRNNLSNDNEEEKLTKAFVFSIFTVINKLKSYYAQHLQIDQIPTLFAIYKQIIDLAEVSFEGEPLNGLQIMGVLESRVLDFDTVIVTSMNEGKFPAGKSMNSFIPYDVKRELGLPTFKEKDAIYTYHFYHLLQRA
;
A
#
# COMPACT_ATOMS: atom_id res chain seq x y z
N GLY A 1 -4.28 20.42 -2.06
CA GLY A 1 -5.03 21.04 -0.96
C GLY A 1 -5.44 22.47 -1.31
N SER A 2 -4.53 23.41 -1.31
CA SER A 2 -4.85 24.87 -1.49
C SER A 2 -5.61 25.20 -2.78
N LEU A 3 -5.35 24.53 -3.89
CA LEU A 3 -6.10 24.73 -5.13
C LEU A 3 -7.54 24.24 -4.98
N ILE A 4 -7.75 23.07 -4.38
CA ILE A 4 -9.09 22.51 -4.12
C ILE A 4 -9.86 23.45 -3.18
N GLU A 5 -9.22 23.95 -2.13
CA GLU A 5 -9.80 24.89 -1.18
C GLU A 5 -10.24 26.20 -1.88
N LYS A 6 -9.39 26.71 -2.77
CA LYS A 6 -9.70 27.89 -3.58
C LYS A 6 -10.88 27.62 -4.52
N THR A 7 -10.89 26.50 -5.23
CA THR A 7 -11.98 26.10 -6.13
C THR A 7 -13.31 25.95 -5.39
N ILE A 8 -13.29 25.39 -4.16
CA ILE A 8 -14.49 25.30 -3.32
C ILE A 8 -14.95 26.68 -2.85
N ALA A 9 -14.02 27.58 -2.50
CA ALA A 9 -14.36 28.92 -2.01
C ALA A 9 -14.88 29.87 -3.11
N GLU A 10 -14.48 29.67 -4.36
CA GLU A 10 -14.92 30.47 -5.49
C GLU A 10 -16.33 30.14 -6.00
N GLN A 11 -16.91 29.02 -5.59
CA GLN A 11 -18.26 28.62 -5.96
C GLN A 11 -19.25 28.95 -4.83
N GLU A 12 -20.30 29.69 -5.11
CA GLU A 12 -21.36 30.07 -4.12
C GLU A 12 -22.06 28.86 -3.48
N MET A 13 -22.14 27.73 -4.19
CA MET A 13 -22.58 26.42 -3.70
C MET A 13 -21.79 25.32 -4.41
N PRO A 14 -20.64 24.89 -3.89
CA PRO A 14 -19.80 23.89 -4.55
C PRO A 14 -20.51 22.54 -4.54
N ASN A 15 -21.00 22.12 -5.71
CA ASN A 15 -21.46 20.75 -5.91
C ASN A 15 -20.23 19.87 -6.12
N LEU A 16 -19.69 19.30 -5.04
CA LEU A 16 -18.49 18.47 -5.08
C LEU A 16 -18.64 17.21 -5.97
N ASP A 17 -19.89 16.78 -6.22
CA ASP A 17 -20.17 15.65 -7.13
C ASP A 17 -19.78 15.96 -8.58
N LYS A 18 -19.66 17.25 -8.91
CA LYS A 18 -19.26 17.76 -10.23
C LYS A 18 -17.82 18.23 -10.31
N VAL A 19 -17.04 18.00 -9.25
CA VAL A 19 -15.61 18.32 -9.20
C VAL A 19 -14.79 17.05 -9.25
N ALA A 20 -13.88 16.95 -10.23
CA ALA A 20 -12.99 15.81 -10.37
C ALA A 20 -11.51 16.20 -10.18
N VAL A 21 -10.78 15.38 -9.45
CA VAL A 21 -9.32 15.39 -9.40
C VAL A 21 -8.80 14.18 -10.15
N VAL A 22 -8.17 14.42 -11.29
CA VAL A 22 -7.62 13.38 -12.15
C VAL A 22 -6.12 13.23 -11.89
N LEU A 23 -5.71 12.05 -11.47
CA LEU A 23 -4.32 11.75 -11.16
C LEU A 23 -3.61 11.15 -12.39
N GLY A 24 -2.65 11.88 -12.96
CA GLY A 24 -1.75 11.37 -13.99
C GLY A 24 -0.76 10.32 -13.47
N GLU A 25 -0.50 10.33 -12.16
CA GLU A 25 0.26 9.31 -11.44
C GLU A 25 -0.53 8.81 -10.23
N GLU A 26 -0.85 7.52 -10.19
CA GLU A 26 -1.63 6.88 -9.12
C GLU A 26 -0.98 7.01 -7.73
N ASN A 27 0.36 7.07 -7.69
CA ASN A 27 1.12 7.23 -6.44
C ASN A 27 0.85 8.56 -5.71
N LEU A 28 0.25 9.53 -6.39
CA LEU A 28 -0.13 10.82 -5.77
C LEU A 28 -1.44 10.73 -4.98
N LEU A 29 -2.15 9.60 -5.01
CA LEU A 29 -3.39 9.45 -4.25
C LEU A 29 -3.19 9.74 -2.76
N MET A 30 -2.19 9.12 -2.11
CA MET A 30 -1.94 9.33 -0.68
C MET A 30 -1.55 10.79 -0.35
N PRO A 31 -0.56 11.40 -1.00
CA PRO A 31 -0.27 12.81 -0.81
C PRO A 31 -1.48 13.73 -1.03
N LEU A 32 -2.32 13.43 -2.02
CA LEU A 32 -3.56 14.18 -2.25
C LEU A 32 -4.50 14.05 -1.06
N LEU A 33 -4.82 12.84 -0.61
CA LEU A 33 -5.73 12.59 0.51
C LEU A 33 -5.28 13.32 1.78
N TYR A 34 -3.99 13.27 2.12
CA TYR A 34 -3.45 14.00 3.27
C TYR A 34 -3.46 15.53 3.11
N SER A 35 -3.58 16.03 1.89
CA SER A 35 -3.61 17.48 1.61
C SER A 35 -5.03 18.04 1.44
N LEU A 36 -6.05 17.19 1.49
CA LEU A 36 -7.43 17.65 1.36
C LEU A 36 -7.84 18.51 2.54
N PRO A 37 -8.56 19.62 2.30
CA PRO A 37 -9.10 20.44 3.38
C PRO A 37 -10.23 19.71 4.11
N ALA A 38 -10.40 20.00 5.40
CA ALA A 38 -11.44 19.41 6.24
C ALA A 38 -12.89 19.73 5.76
N SER A 39 -13.04 20.73 4.89
CA SER A 39 -14.32 21.08 4.26
C SER A 39 -14.80 20.06 3.23
N VAL A 40 -13.94 19.15 2.76
CA VAL A 40 -14.32 18.06 1.87
C VAL A 40 -14.92 16.93 2.71
N GLY A 41 -16.25 16.87 2.78
CA GLY A 41 -16.95 15.90 3.64
C GLY A 41 -17.08 14.51 3.04
N ALA A 42 -17.29 14.40 1.73
CA ALA A 42 -17.48 13.12 1.03
C ALA A 42 -16.48 12.97 -0.11
N LEU A 43 -15.98 11.75 -0.29
CA LEU A 43 -14.99 11.38 -1.30
C LEU A 43 -15.47 10.14 -2.05
N ASN A 44 -15.28 10.15 -3.37
CA ASN A 44 -15.40 8.95 -4.18
C ASN A 44 -14.07 8.70 -4.89
N ILE A 45 -13.44 7.55 -4.63
CA ILE A 45 -12.16 7.15 -5.22
C ILE A 45 -12.42 5.96 -6.13
N THR A 46 -12.34 6.17 -7.45
CA THR A 46 -12.64 5.14 -8.45
C THR A 46 -11.41 4.48 -9.03
N MET A 47 -10.22 4.93 -8.67
CA MET A 47 -8.96 4.35 -9.13
C MET A 47 -8.45 3.26 -8.17
N GLY A 48 -7.77 2.25 -8.71
CA GLY A 48 -6.98 1.31 -7.91
C GLY A 48 -5.71 1.98 -7.37
N TYR A 49 -5.30 1.59 -6.17
CA TYR A 49 -4.03 2.00 -5.58
C TYR A 49 -3.09 0.81 -5.50
N SER A 50 -1.89 0.95 -6.05
CA SER A 50 -0.90 -0.13 -6.03
C SER A 50 -0.54 -0.54 -4.60
N SER A 51 -0.64 -1.83 -4.31
CA SER A 51 -0.30 -2.37 -2.99
C SER A 51 1.18 -2.26 -2.63
N LYS A 52 2.08 -1.89 -3.57
CA LYS A 52 3.52 -1.73 -3.32
C LYS A 52 3.84 -0.73 -2.21
N ASN A 53 3.12 0.39 -2.18
CA ASN A 53 3.33 1.47 -1.22
C ASN A 53 2.35 1.43 -0.04
N ASN A 54 1.58 0.35 0.07
CA ASN A 54 0.66 0.13 1.17
C ASN A 54 1.42 0.00 2.50
N PRO A 55 1.10 0.76 3.55
CA PRO A 55 1.79 0.68 4.85
C PRO A 55 1.80 -0.74 5.44
N ALA A 56 0.69 -1.47 5.36
CA ALA A 56 0.63 -2.84 5.86
C ALA A 56 1.56 -3.79 5.08
N GLN A 57 1.68 -3.59 3.76
CA GLN A 57 2.64 -4.34 2.93
C GLN A 57 4.08 -4.05 3.34
N LEU A 58 4.41 -2.77 3.59
CA LEU A 58 5.76 -2.38 4.03
C LEU A 58 6.10 -3.02 5.37
N LEU A 59 5.15 -3.09 6.29
CA LEU A 59 5.32 -3.80 7.57
C LEU A 59 5.61 -5.29 7.34
N VAL A 60 4.79 -5.97 6.54
CA VAL A 60 4.95 -7.40 6.22
C VAL A 60 6.30 -7.65 5.54
N ALA A 61 6.72 -6.81 4.60
CA ALA A 61 8.02 -6.94 3.94
C ALA A 61 9.19 -6.76 4.93
N LYS A 62 9.09 -5.82 5.88
CA LYS A 62 10.09 -5.64 6.95
C LYS A 62 10.14 -6.85 7.89
N LEU A 63 8.99 -7.45 8.22
CA LEU A 63 8.94 -8.68 9.00
C LEU A 63 9.63 -9.83 8.28
N PHE A 64 9.33 -10.07 7.01
CA PHE A 64 10.03 -11.10 6.22
C PHE A 64 11.54 -10.88 6.21
N LYS A 65 11.98 -9.63 6.01
CA LYS A 65 13.43 -9.28 6.04
C LYS A 65 14.04 -9.59 7.40
N MET A 66 13.44 -9.13 8.50
CA MET A 66 13.93 -9.34 9.87
C MET A 66 14.06 -10.82 10.20
N HIS A 67 12.99 -11.59 9.98
CA HIS A 67 12.97 -13.01 10.31
C HIS A 67 13.87 -13.87 9.41
N THR A 68 13.92 -13.58 8.10
CA THR A 68 14.86 -14.25 7.18
C THR A 68 16.30 -13.98 7.58
N ASN A 69 16.62 -12.76 7.99
CA ASN A 69 17.96 -12.41 8.50
C ASN A 69 18.28 -13.13 9.82
N ALA A 70 17.32 -13.24 10.73
CA ALA A 70 17.50 -13.95 12.00
C ALA A 70 17.77 -15.45 11.79
N LEU A 71 16.99 -16.09 10.90
CA LEU A 71 17.19 -17.50 10.52
C LEU A 71 18.56 -17.76 9.89
N LYS A 72 19.01 -16.87 8.99
CA LYS A 72 20.33 -17.00 8.35
C LYS A 72 21.48 -16.82 9.32
N ARG A 73 21.35 -15.94 10.33
CA ARG A 73 22.43 -15.68 11.31
C ARG A 73 22.59 -16.80 12.30
N ASN A 74 21.55 -17.17 12.98
CA ASN A 74 21.58 -18.24 13.97
C ASN A 74 20.16 -18.80 14.20
N PRO A 75 19.81 -19.93 13.57
CA PRO A 75 18.48 -20.53 13.73
C PRO A 75 18.14 -20.91 15.17
N SER A 76 19.14 -21.38 15.95
CA SER A 76 18.93 -21.85 17.33
C SER A 76 18.61 -20.71 18.29
N GLN A 77 19.42 -19.65 18.29
CA GLN A 77 19.24 -18.50 19.17
C GLN A 77 18.26 -17.47 18.63
N TYR A 78 18.04 -17.47 17.31
CA TYR A 78 17.15 -16.55 16.60
C TYR A 78 17.48 -15.08 16.92
N VAL A 79 18.53 -14.58 16.30
CA VAL A 79 19.14 -13.29 16.64
C VAL A 79 18.72 -12.21 15.66
N PHE A 80 18.08 -11.17 16.15
CA PHE A 80 17.65 -10.00 15.37
C PHE A 80 18.76 -8.94 15.32
N TYR A 81 18.88 -8.26 14.19
CA TYR A 81 19.67 -7.05 14.07
C TYR A 81 18.87 -5.84 14.55
N TYR A 82 19.47 -5.00 15.37
CA TYR A 82 18.74 -3.90 16.03
C TYR A 82 18.03 -2.96 15.06
N LYS A 83 18.63 -2.67 13.88
CA LYS A 83 17.97 -1.81 12.88
C LYS A 83 16.70 -2.45 12.34
N ASP A 84 16.70 -3.76 12.07
CA ASP A 84 15.50 -4.47 11.60
C ASP A 84 14.40 -4.41 12.67
N VAL A 85 14.77 -4.51 13.96
CA VAL A 85 13.82 -4.36 15.09
C VAL A 85 13.28 -2.93 15.20
N LEU A 86 14.18 -1.94 15.13
CA LEU A 86 13.77 -0.52 15.16
C LEU A 86 12.86 -0.16 13.99
N ASP A 87 13.16 -0.65 12.79
CA ASP A 87 12.35 -0.43 11.58
C ASP A 87 10.90 -0.94 11.73
N ILE A 88 10.69 -1.96 12.56
CA ILE A 88 9.36 -2.48 12.88
C ILE A 88 8.72 -1.68 14.01
N LEU A 89 9.43 -1.41 15.09
CA LEU A 89 8.90 -0.72 16.26
C LEU A 89 8.51 0.74 15.98
N THR A 90 9.21 1.41 15.05
CA THR A 90 8.91 2.78 14.61
C THR A 90 7.96 2.82 13.42
N HIS A 91 7.43 1.68 12.99
CA HIS A 91 6.46 1.66 11.90
C HIS A 91 5.12 2.23 12.40
N PRO A 92 4.44 3.14 11.64
CA PRO A 92 3.20 3.79 12.08
C PRO A 92 2.12 2.83 12.59
N LEU A 93 1.95 1.68 11.93
CA LEU A 93 1.00 0.65 12.35
C LEU A 93 1.38 -0.07 13.66
N VAL A 94 2.60 0.06 14.15
CA VAL A 94 3.11 -0.59 15.36
C VAL A 94 3.28 0.41 16.49
N GLU A 95 3.83 1.58 16.18
CA GLU A 95 4.15 2.63 17.15
C GLU A 95 2.91 3.08 17.94
N SER A 96 1.76 3.20 17.27
CA SER A 96 0.49 3.63 17.88
C SER A 96 -0.12 2.59 18.85
N PHE A 97 0.21 1.31 18.69
CA PHE A 97 -0.44 0.22 19.45
C PHE A 97 0.31 -0.26 20.67
N ALA A 98 1.60 0.05 20.77
CA ALA A 98 2.42 -0.56 21.81
C ALA A 98 3.28 0.48 22.50
N ASN A 99 3.74 0.18 23.72
CA ASN A 99 4.88 0.86 24.33
C ASN A 99 6.18 0.64 23.51
N ALA A 100 6.08 0.72 22.19
CA ALA A 100 7.18 0.54 21.26
C ALA A 100 8.30 1.53 21.55
N ASN A 101 7.96 2.77 21.89
CA ASN A 101 8.91 3.81 22.28
C ASN A 101 9.77 3.45 23.49
N HIS A 102 9.22 2.71 24.46
CA HIS A 102 9.99 2.22 25.60
C HIS A 102 11.06 1.22 25.17
N LEU A 103 10.70 0.25 24.32
CA LEU A 103 11.62 -0.75 23.80
C LEU A 103 12.68 -0.13 22.87
N VAL A 104 12.28 0.82 22.01
CA VAL A 104 13.18 1.61 21.16
C VAL A 104 14.23 2.33 22.00
N ARG A 105 13.82 2.96 23.11
CA ARG A 105 14.72 3.65 24.03
C ARG A 105 15.73 2.69 24.68
N ILE A 106 15.26 1.57 25.22
CA ILE A 106 16.13 0.57 25.84
C ILE A 106 17.17 0.04 24.86
N ILE A 107 16.76 -0.26 23.61
CA ILE A 107 17.67 -0.77 22.57
C ILE A 107 18.77 0.26 22.25
N LYS A 108 18.40 1.55 22.17
CA LYS A 108 19.35 2.63 21.88
C LYS A 108 20.27 2.93 23.07
N GLU A 109 19.74 3.06 24.28
CA GLU A 109 20.51 3.37 25.50
C GLU A 109 21.55 2.29 25.83
N ASN A 110 21.20 1.02 25.63
CA ASN A 110 22.09 -0.11 25.88
C ASN A 110 22.97 -0.48 24.66
N ASN A 111 22.88 0.25 23.56
CA ASN A 111 23.68 0.02 22.34
C ASN A 111 23.61 -1.44 21.84
N TYR A 112 22.45 -2.08 21.91
CA TYR A 112 22.29 -3.43 21.40
C TYR A 112 22.48 -3.46 19.90
N THR A 113 23.50 -4.17 19.41
CA THR A 113 23.69 -4.42 17.97
C THR A 113 22.91 -5.65 17.51
N PHE A 114 22.91 -6.69 18.33
CA PHE A 114 22.18 -7.92 18.10
C PHE A 114 21.38 -8.29 19.35
N ILE A 115 20.13 -8.70 19.14
CA ILE A 115 19.21 -9.01 20.23
C ILE A 115 18.62 -10.39 19.97
N THR A 116 18.76 -11.31 20.93
CA THR A 116 18.12 -12.62 20.83
C THR A 116 16.61 -12.51 21.01
N HIS A 117 15.87 -13.44 20.43
CA HIS A 117 14.44 -13.56 20.64
C HIS A 117 14.09 -13.56 22.14
N LYS A 118 14.79 -14.37 22.94
CA LYS A 118 14.59 -14.44 24.38
C LYS A 118 14.76 -13.08 25.05
N LYS A 119 15.79 -12.31 24.65
CA LYS A 119 16.04 -10.98 25.22
C LYS A 119 14.96 -9.95 24.86
N ILE A 120 14.40 -10.01 23.65
CA ILE A 120 13.27 -9.13 23.28
C ILE A 120 12.05 -9.39 24.18
N ILE A 121 11.74 -10.66 24.46
CA ILE A 121 10.64 -11.02 25.35
C ILE A 121 10.90 -10.52 26.77
N GLU A 122 12.13 -10.68 27.31
CA GLU A 122 12.50 -10.19 28.63
C GLU A 122 12.41 -8.66 28.75
N LEU A 123 12.70 -7.92 27.69
CA LEU A 123 12.65 -6.46 27.67
C LEU A 123 11.22 -5.90 27.59
N GLN A 124 10.24 -6.73 27.27
CA GLN A 124 8.84 -6.35 27.31
C GLN A 124 8.40 -6.21 28.77
N SER A 125 8.02 -5.02 29.18
CA SER A 125 7.54 -4.75 30.54
C SER A 125 6.17 -5.37 30.84
N LYS A 126 5.38 -5.71 29.81
CA LYS A 126 4.11 -6.44 29.87
C LYS A 126 3.97 -7.29 28.60
N THR A 127 3.45 -8.49 28.75
CA THR A 127 3.06 -9.36 27.63
C THR A 127 2.08 -8.62 26.73
N ASN A 128 2.42 -8.46 25.46
CA ASN A 128 1.59 -7.80 24.47
C ASN A 128 1.44 -8.72 23.25
N ALA A 129 0.21 -9.09 22.94
CA ALA A 129 -0.09 -9.98 21.84
C ALA A 129 0.50 -9.48 20.49
N LEU A 130 0.61 -8.16 20.29
CA LEU A 130 1.25 -7.60 19.12
C LEU A 130 2.74 -7.96 19.06
N PHE A 131 3.47 -7.78 20.16
CA PHE A 131 4.90 -8.09 20.22
C PHE A 131 5.16 -9.60 20.08
N ASP A 132 4.30 -10.43 20.65
CA ASP A 132 4.41 -11.87 20.51
C ASP A 132 4.29 -12.25 19.00
N LEU A 133 3.33 -11.67 18.28
CA LEU A 133 3.19 -11.91 16.84
C LEU A 133 4.34 -11.33 16.01
N LEU A 134 4.89 -10.17 16.40
CA LEU A 134 5.98 -9.53 15.67
C LEU A 134 7.32 -10.29 15.82
N PHE A 135 7.59 -10.86 17.01
CA PHE A 135 8.91 -11.38 17.36
C PHE A 135 8.97 -12.89 17.62
N GLN A 136 7.86 -13.63 17.54
CA GLN A 136 7.90 -15.09 17.65
C GLN A 136 8.75 -15.71 16.54
N LYS A 137 9.36 -16.87 16.83
CA LYS A 137 10.20 -17.55 15.85
C LYS A 137 9.39 -18.08 14.66
N TRP A 138 9.96 -17.97 13.49
CA TRP A 138 9.43 -18.52 12.24
C TRP A 138 10.13 -19.85 11.88
N ASP A 139 9.96 -20.86 12.71
CA ASP A 139 10.63 -22.16 12.59
C ASP A 139 9.70 -23.31 12.20
N ASN A 140 8.38 -23.04 12.07
CA ASN A 140 7.36 -24.04 11.84
C ASN A 140 6.85 -24.12 10.39
N GLY A 141 7.64 -23.60 9.43
CA GLY A 141 7.30 -23.64 8.00
C GLY A 141 6.46 -22.49 7.48
N SER A 142 6.27 -22.46 6.16
CA SER A 142 5.64 -21.34 5.44
C SER A 142 4.19 -21.11 5.85
N MET A 143 3.43 -22.17 6.12
CA MET A 143 2.03 -22.04 6.52
C MET A 143 1.90 -21.36 7.89
N ALA A 144 2.72 -21.75 8.85
CA ALA A 144 2.74 -21.14 10.18
C ALA A 144 3.11 -19.63 10.10
N VAL A 145 4.04 -19.27 9.23
CA VAL A 145 4.40 -17.86 8.97
C VAL A 145 3.20 -17.08 8.43
N LEU A 146 2.46 -17.64 7.48
CA LEU A 146 1.25 -17.01 6.95
C LEU A 146 0.15 -16.87 8.01
N ASP A 147 0.02 -17.84 8.93
CA ASP A 147 -0.91 -17.76 10.06
C ASP A 147 -0.54 -16.63 11.02
N VAL A 148 0.75 -16.49 11.34
CA VAL A 148 1.26 -15.39 12.18
C VAL A 148 0.97 -14.04 11.55
N ILE A 149 1.29 -13.87 10.27
CA ILE A 149 1.06 -12.60 9.55
C ILE A 149 -0.45 -12.31 9.46
N SER A 150 -1.27 -13.32 9.17
CA SER A 150 -2.73 -13.18 9.13
C SER A 150 -3.29 -12.71 10.48
N SER A 151 -2.83 -13.33 11.58
CA SER A 151 -3.25 -12.97 12.95
C SER A 151 -2.79 -11.57 13.32
N LEU A 152 -1.58 -11.17 12.93
CA LEU A 152 -1.06 -9.82 13.12
C LEU A 152 -1.91 -8.77 12.40
N LEU A 153 -2.23 -8.99 11.13
CA LEU A 153 -3.05 -8.07 10.33
C LEU A 153 -4.48 -7.97 10.89
N LEU A 154 -5.06 -9.06 11.37
CA LEU A 154 -6.35 -9.05 12.06
C LEU A 154 -6.30 -8.25 13.36
N LEU A 155 -5.25 -8.43 14.18
CA LEU A 155 -5.07 -7.68 15.42
C LEU A 155 -4.96 -6.18 15.12
N LEU A 156 -4.15 -5.79 14.14
CA LEU A 156 -4.01 -4.40 13.72
C LEU A 156 -5.34 -3.82 13.23
N ARG A 157 -6.06 -4.54 12.38
CA ARG A 157 -7.36 -4.13 11.87
C ARG A 157 -8.40 -3.91 12.98
N ASN A 158 -8.46 -4.82 13.94
CA ASN A 158 -9.45 -4.77 15.03
C ASN A 158 -9.19 -3.63 16.01
N ASN A 159 -7.96 -3.15 16.10
CA ASN A 159 -7.59 -2.04 16.96
C ASN A 159 -7.75 -0.66 16.30
N LEU A 160 -7.95 -0.61 14.97
CA LEU A 160 -8.28 0.62 14.26
C LEU A 160 -9.76 0.94 14.43
N SER A 161 -10.09 2.18 14.80
CA SER A 161 -11.46 2.65 14.89
C SER A 161 -12.01 3.02 13.48
N ASN A 162 -13.25 3.43 13.41
CA ASN A 162 -13.83 4.02 12.20
C ASN A 162 -14.13 5.52 12.40
N ASP A 163 -13.49 6.14 13.38
CA ASP A 163 -13.85 7.48 13.85
C ASP A 163 -13.34 8.58 12.91
N ASN A 164 -12.29 8.30 12.15
CA ASN A 164 -11.75 9.25 11.19
C ASN A 164 -11.43 8.57 9.84
N GLU A 165 -11.36 9.37 8.77
CA GLU A 165 -11.11 8.89 7.42
C GLU A 165 -9.72 8.26 7.24
N GLU A 166 -8.73 8.72 7.99
CA GLU A 166 -7.37 8.17 7.97
C GLU A 166 -7.33 6.73 8.51
N GLU A 167 -8.06 6.46 9.59
CA GLU A 167 -8.15 5.11 10.16
C GLU A 167 -8.97 4.17 9.27
N LYS A 168 -10.05 4.65 8.65
CA LYS A 168 -10.82 3.90 7.66
C LYS A 168 -9.93 3.49 6.48
N LEU A 169 -9.14 4.44 5.95
CA LEU A 169 -8.19 4.19 4.87
C LEU A 169 -7.11 3.19 5.27
N THR A 170 -6.53 3.36 6.47
CA THR A 170 -5.55 2.45 7.04
C THR A 170 -6.13 1.04 7.20
N LYS A 171 -7.38 0.94 7.64
CA LYS A 171 -8.11 -0.32 7.78
C LYS A 171 -8.32 -1.02 6.42
N ALA A 172 -8.64 -0.25 5.36
CA ALA A 172 -8.74 -0.78 4.01
C ALA A 172 -7.39 -1.31 3.51
N PHE A 173 -6.30 -0.62 3.77
CA PHE A 173 -4.94 -1.07 3.46
C PHE A 173 -4.57 -2.37 4.18
N VAL A 174 -4.83 -2.45 5.47
CA VAL A 174 -4.58 -3.68 6.26
C VAL A 174 -5.42 -4.83 5.71
N PHE A 175 -6.70 -4.58 5.39
CA PHE A 175 -7.60 -5.60 4.86
C PHE A 175 -7.17 -6.12 3.48
N SER A 176 -6.69 -5.25 2.60
CA SER A 176 -6.22 -5.68 1.28
C SER A 176 -5.04 -6.66 1.38
N ILE A 177 -4.06 -6.36 2.25
CA ILE A 177 -2.92 -7.26 2.49
C ILE A 177 -3.37 -8.56 3.19
N PHE A 178 -4.31 -8.47 4.14
CA PHE A 178 -4.91 -9.65 4.76
C PHE A 178 -5.55 -10.58 3.71
N THR A 179 -6.24 -10.02 2.71
CA THR A 179 -6.83 -10.79 1.61
C THR A 179 -5.75 -11.48 0.77
N VAL A 180 -4.65 -10.80 0.46
CA VAL A 180 -3.50 -11.38 -0.25
C VAL A 180 -2.89 -12.54 0.55
N ILE A 181 -2.68 -12.35 1.86
CA ILE A 181 -2.14 -13.41 2.74
C ILE A 181 -3.07 -14.63 2.77
N ASN A 182 -4.39 -14.43 2.86
CA ASN A 182 -5.35 -15.55 2.85
C ASN A 182 -5.41 -16.28 1.50
N LYS A 183 -5.27 -15.58 0.37
CA LYS A 183 -5.11 -16.22 -0.95
C LYS A 183 -3.84 -17.07 -0.99
N LEU A 184 -2.73 -16.57 -0.46
CA LEU A 184 -1.50 -17.35 -0.32
C LEU A 184 -1.68 -18.58 0.56
N LYS A 185 -2.36 -18.45 1.70
CA LYS A 185 -2.66 -19.60 2.58
C LYS A 185 -3.45 -20.68 1.84
N SER A 186 -4.50 -20.27 1.10
CA SER A 186 -5.30 -21.22 0.31
C SER A 186 -4.48 -21.92 -0.77
N TYR A 187 -3.55 -21.22 -1.40
CA TYR A 187 -2.63 -21.79 -2.38
C TYR A 187 -1.66 -22.78 -1.73
N TYR A 188 -1.01 -22.40 -0.63
CA TYR A 188 -0.08 -23.27 0.09
C TYR A 188 -0.76 -24.51 0.70
N ALA A 189 -2.02 -24.41 1.12
CA ALA A 189 -2.77 -25.56 1.61
C ALA A 189 -2.96 -26.67 0.55
N GLN A 190 -2.95 -26.29 -0.74
CA GLN A 190 -3.10 -27.21 -1.87
C GLN A 190 -1.75 -27.68 -2.45
N HIS A 191 -0.66 -26.92 -2.21
CA HIS A 191 0.65 -27.10 -2.84
C HIS A 191 1.79 -27.11 -1.81
N LEU A 192 1.75 -28.04 -0.85
CA LEU A 192 2.67 -28.14 0.30
C LEU A 192 4.15 -28.40 -0.04
N GLN A 193 4.55 -28.46 -1.31
CA GLN A 193 5.91 -28.85 -1.72
C GLN A 193 6.97 -27.75 -1.55
N ILE A 194 6.57 -26.50 -1.32
CA ILE A 194 7.50 -25.35 -1.24
C ILE A 194 7.46 -24.77 0.16
N ASP A 195 8.24 -25.37 1.08
CA ASP A 195 8.22 -24.95 2.49
C ASP A 195 9.50 -24.18 2.89
N GLN A 196 9.84 -23.16 2.08
CA GLN A 196 10.97 -22.28 2.37
C GLN A 196 10.53 -20.81 2.47
N ILE A 197 10.83 -20.18 3.60
CA ILE A 197 10.47 -18.77 3.86
C ILE A 197 11.00 -17.80 2.78
N PRO A 198 12.25 -17.93 2.26
CA PRO A 198 12.71 -17.06 1.17
C PRO A 198 11.88 -17.20 -0.11
N THR A 199 11.43 -18.42 -0.44
CA THR A 199 10.57 -18.68 -1.60
C THR A 199 9.18 -18.11 -1.39
N LEU A 200 8.60 -18.30 -0.20
CA LEU A 200 7.34 -17.67 0.20
C LEU A 200 7.41 -16.15 0.03
N PHE A 201 8.49 -15.53 0.48
CA PHE A 201 8.66 -14.07 0.35
C PHE A 201 8.78 -13.62 -1.11
N ALA A 202 9.46 -14.39 -1.96
CA ALA A 202 9.56 -14.09 -3.39
C ALA A 202 8.18 -14.16 -4.08
N ILE A 203 7.38 -15.18 -3.79
CA ILE A 203 6.02 -15.33 -4.29
C ILE A 203 5.13 -14.19 -3.77
N TYR A 204 5.20 -13.88 -2.47
CA TYR A 204 4.47 -12.76 -1.88
C TYR A 204 4.75 -11.45 -2.61
N LYS A 205 6.02 -11.12 -2.90
CA LYS A 205 6.38 -9.91 -3.65
C LYS A 205 5.76 -9.89 -5.05
N GLN A 206 5.80 -10.99 -5.79
CA GLN A 206 5.21 -11.06 -7.13
C GLN A 206 3.69 -10.81 -7.08
N ILE A 207 3.00 -11.35 -6.07
CA ILE A 207 1.56 -11.13 -5.92
C ILE A 207 1.27 -9.67 -5.55
N ILE A 208 2.05 -9.08 -4.66
CA ILE A 208 1.91 -7.67 -4.28
C ILE A 208 2.15 -6.72 -5.47
N ASP A 209 3.06 -7.07 -6.37
CA ASP A 209 3.32 -6.29 -7.57
C ASP A 209 2.12 -6.21 -8.52
N LEU A 210 1.21 -7.18 -8.43
CA LEU A 210 -0.03 -7.27 -9.21
C LEU A 210 -1.29 -6.90 -8.40
N ALA A 211 -1.14 -6.73 -7.09
CA ALA A 211 -2.28 -6.45 -6.20
C ALA A 211 -2.56 -4.95 -6.15
N GLU A 212 -3.83 -4.60 -6.24
CA GLU A 212 -4.35 -3.25 -6.07
C GLU A 212 -5.33 -3.19 -4.92
N VAL A 213 -5.37 -2.06 -4.24
CA VAL A 213 -6.39 -1.73 -3.26
C VAL A 213 -7.52 -1.04 -3.99
N SER A 214 -8.71 -1.62 -3.95
CA SER A 214 -9.93 -0.96 -4.41
C SER A 214 -10.56 -0.22 -3.23
N PHE A 215 -10.96 1.01 -3.45
CA PHE A 215 -11.72 1.78 -2.47
C PHE A 215 -13.20 1.60 -2.77
N GLU A 216 -13.97 1.32 -1.72
CA GLU A 216 -15.44 1.31 -1.80
C GLU A 216 -15.93 2.70 -1.44
N GLY A 217 -16.55 3.40 -2.38
CA GLY A 217 -17.21 4.68 -2.21
C GLY A 217 -18.62 4.65 -2.81
N GLU A 218 -19.48 5.57 -2.43
CA GLU A 218 -20.74 5.78 -3.14
C GLU A 218 -20.44 6.43 -4.48
N PRO A 219 -20.76 5.77 -5.61
CA PRO A 219 -20.49 6.32 -6.92
C PRO A 219 -21.13 7.71 -7.08
N LEU A 220 -20.33 8.67 -7.56
CA LEU A 220 -20.77 10.04 -7.85
C LEU A 220 -21.21 10.88 -6.65
N ASN A 221 -20.85 10.52 -5.42
CA ASN A 221 -21.13 11.33 -4.24
C ASN A 221 -19.83 11.97 -3.71
N GLY A 222 -19.81 13.28 -3.57
CA GLY A 222 -18.67 14.07 -3.11
C GLY A 222 -17.57 14.29 -4.14
N LEU A 223 -16.40 14.72 -3.68
CA LEU A 223 -15.25 14.98 -4.55
C LEU A 223 -14.80 13.70 -5.25
N GLN A 224 -14.75 13.75 -6.57
CA GLN A 224 -14.37 12.60 -7.40
C GLN A 224 -12.84 12.55 -7.55
N ILE A 225 -12.19 11.48 -7.13
CA ILE A 225 -10.75 11.24 -7.31
C ILE A 225 -10.58 10.00 -8.18
N MET A 226 -9.89 10.15 -9.31
CA MET A 226 -9.79 9.10 -10.31
C MET A 226 -8.48 9.14 -11.09
N GLY A 227 -8.14 8.04 -11.74
CA GLY A 227 -7.11 8.02 -12.75
C GLY A 227 -7.62 8.52 -14.11
N VAL A 228 -6.69 8.65 -15.05
CA VAL A 228 -7.02 9.17 -16.39
C VAL A 228 -7.99 8.27 -17.14
N LEU A 229 -7.85 6.95 -17.02
CA LEU A 229 -8.70 6.00 -17.75
C LEU A 229 -10.11 5.89 -17.16
N GLU A 230 -10.25 6.11 -15.87
CA GLU A 230 -11.52 6.08 -15.15
C GLU A 230 -12.37 7.33 -15.42
N SER A 231 -11.76 8.43 -15.85
CA SER A 231 -12.46 9.67 -16.20
C SER A 231 -13.25 9.61 -17.51
N ARG A 232 -13.09 8.55 -18.29
CA ARG A 232 -13.79 8.39 -19.55
C ARG A 232 -15.30 8.35 -19.38
N VAL A 233 -16.03 9.03 -20.29
CA VAL A 233 -17.51 9.06 -20.32
C VAL A 233 -18.14 9.82 -19.14
N LEU A 234 -17.37 10.49 -18.30
CA LEU A 234 -17.86 11.31 -17.21
C LEU A 234 -17.72 12.79 -17.55
N ASP A 235 -18.71 13.59 -17.15
CA ASP A 235 -18.74 15.02 -17.35
C ASP A 235 -18.67 15.72 -15.99
N PHE A 236 -17.79 16.71 -15.88
CA PHE A 236 -17.57 17.48 -14.66
C PHE A 236 -17.59 18.98 -14.97
N ASP A 237 -18.07 19.78 -14.01
CA ASP A 237 -18.06 21.24 -14.14
C ASP A 237 -16.65 21.82 -13.85
N THR A 238 -15.86 21.08 -13.07
CA THR A 238 -14.47 21.46 -12.75
C THR A 238 -13.57 20.23 -12.72
N VAL A 239 -12.45 20.29 -13.43
CA VAL A 239 -11.46 19.23 -13.48
C VAL A 239 -10.09 19.76 -13.07
N ILE A 240 -9.48 19.13 -12.05
CA ILE A 240 -8.12 19.39 -11.60
C ILE A 240 -7.24 18.22 -12.03
N VAL A 241 -6.37 18.44 -13.01
CA VAL A 241 -5.46 17.40 -13.51
C VAL A 241 -4.08 17.57 -12.88
N THR A 242 -3.52 16.47 -12.35
CA THR A 242 -2.18 16.48 -11.72
C THR A 242 -1.15 15.77 -12.60
N SER A 243 0.14 15.99 -12.31
CA SER A 243 1.26 15.34 -13.01
C SER A 243 1.32 15.60 -14.52
N MET A 244 0.87 16.77 -14.96
CA MET A 244 0.98 17.24 -16.33
C MET A 244 2.43 17.57 -16.67
N ASN A 245 3.27 16.54 -16.79
CA ASN A 245 4.69 16.65 -17.08
C ASN A 245 5.07 15.79 -18.26
N GLU A 246 6.08 16.26 -19.02
CA GLU A 246 6.63 15.49 -20.14
C GLU A 246 7.08 14.08 -19.68
N GLY A 247 6.74 13.06 -20.46
CA GLY A 247 7.04 11.67 -20.14
C GLY A 247 6.18 11.04 -19.03
N LYS A 248 5.21 11.78 -18.46
CA LYS A 248 4.28 11.29 -17.43
C LYS A 248 2.84 11.26 -17.96
N PHE A 249 2.28 12.43 -18.21
CA PHE A 249 0.94 12.57 -18.74
C PHE A 249 0.89 13.81 -19.66
N PRO A 250 0.31 13.73 -20.88
CA PRO A 250 -0.54 12.64 -21.42
C PRO A 250 0.22 11.45 -22.06
N ALA A 251 1.52 11.31 -21.87
CA ALA A 251 2.26 10.15 -22.37
C ALA A 251 1.84 8.85 -21.67
N GLY A 252 1.64 7.78 -22.43
CA GLY A 252 1.35 6.46 -21.88
C GLY A 252 2.56 5.86 -21.16
N LYS A 253 2.31 5.06 -20.10
CA LYS A 253 3.38 4.31 -19.41
C LYS A 253 4.09 3.38 -20.42
N SER A 254 5.40 3.54 -20.63
CA SER A 254 6.19 2.60 -21.42
C SER A 254 6.26 1.27 -20.67
N MET A 255 5.81 0.20 -21.31
CA MET A 255 6.03 -1.16 -20.79
C MET A 255 7.19 -1.78 -21.56
N ASN A 256 8.21 -2.23 -20.83
CA ASN A 256 9.26 -3.07 -21.40
C ASN A 256 8.62 -4.37 -21.91
N SER A 257 8.82 -4.66 -23.17
CA SER A 257 8.30 -5.85 -23.83
C SER A 257 9.47 -6.68 -24.36
N PHE A 258 9.39 -7.99 -24.20
CA PHE A 258 10.35 -8.93 -24.80
C PHE A 258 10.25 -8.95 -26.35
N ILE A 259 9.13 -8.47 -26.92
CA ILE A 259 8.95 -8.38 -28.36
C ILE A 259 9.50 -7.02 -28.83
N PRO A 260 10.52 -6.99 -29.69
CA PRO A 260 11.06 -5.77 -30.27
C PRO A 260 10.01 -4.95 -31.02
N TYR A 261 10.22 -3.64 -31.07
CA TYR A 261 9.28 -2.71 -31.72
C TYR A 261 9.01 -3.07 -33.22
N ASP A 262 10.07 -3.43 -33.97
CA ASP A 262 9.95 -3.76 -35.38
C ASP A 262 9.09 -5.00 -35.61
N VAL A 263 9.26 -6.03 -34.77
CA VAL A 263 8.45 -7.25 -34.79
C VAL A 263 6.98 -6.96 -34.45
N LYS A 264 6.74 -6.09 -33.45
CA LYS A 264 5.37 -5.67 -33.13
C LYS A 264 4.70 -5.00 -34.31
N ARG A 265 5.41 -4.10 -34.97
CA ARG A 265 4.90 -3.38 -36.16
C ARG A 265 4.60 -4.31 -37.30
N GLU A 266 5.48 -5.28 -37.54
CA GLU A 266 5.33 -6.27 -38.63
C GLU A 266 4.13 -7.21 -38.40
N LEU A 267 3.88 -7.57 -37.13
CA LEU A 267 2.78 -8.43 -36.73
C LEU A 267 1.47 -7.67 -36.41
N GLY A 268 1.42 -6.35 -36.58
CA GLY A 268 0.25 -5.54 -36.24
C GLY A 268 -0.11 -5.52 -34.74
N LEU A 269 0.87 -5.75 -33.86
CA LEU A 269 0.67 -5.73 -32.44
C LEU A 269 0.71 -4.29 -31.88
N PRO A 270 -0.03 -3.98 -30.80
CA PRO A 270 -0.03 -2.65 -30.21
C PRO A 270 1.37 -2.22 -29.78
N THR A 271 1.74 -0.98 -30.12
CA THR A 271 3.00 -0.34 -29.77
C THR A 271 2.77 0.74 -28.69
N PHE A 272 3.81 1.49 -28.33
CA PHE A 272 3.67 2.64 -27.44
C PHE A 272 2.82 3.76 -28.05
N LYS A 273 2.80 3.90 -29.41
CA LYS A 273 2.05 4.95 -30.10
C LYS A 273 0.54 4.83 -29.88
N GLU A 274 0.00 3.62 -29.96
CA GLU A 274 -1.42 3.37 -29.73
C GLU A 274 -1.79 3.66 -28.27
N LYS A 275 -0.90 3.35 -27.32
CA LYS A 275 -1.09 3.68 -25.90
C LYS A 275 -1.08 5.19 -25.67
N ASP A 276 -0.10 5.90 -26.22
CA ASP A 276 -0.02 7.36 -26.10
C ASP A 276 -1.26 8.02 -26.73
N ALA A 277 -1.75 7.51 -27.86
CA ALA A 277 -2.98 7.99 -28.47
C ALA A 277 -4.21 7.84 -27.56
N ILE A 278 -4.33 6.75 -26.83
CA ILE A 278 -5.43 6.53 -25.87
C ILE A 278 -5.37 7.59 -24.75
N TYR A 279 -4.21 7.79 -24.13
CA TYR A 279 -4.06 8.78 -23.06
C TYR A 279 -4.29 10.22 -23.58
N THR A 280 -3.78 10.54 -24.75
CA THR A 280 -4.00 11.83 -25.40
C THR A 280 -5.47 12.06 -25.71
N TYR A 281 -6.18 11.04 -26.21
CA TYR A 281 -7.62 11.11 -26.46
C TYR A 281 -8.41 11.41 -25.18
N HIS A 282 -8.14 10.70 -24.10
CA HIS A 282 -8.82 10.93 -22.83
C HIS A 282 -8.51 12.31 -22.25
N PHE A 283 -7.28 12.79 -22.41
CA PHE A 283 -6.92 14.16 -22.02
C PHE A 283 -7.71 15.22 -22.81
N TYR A 284 -7.78 15.08 -24.14
CA TYR A 284 -8.59 15.98 -24.96
C TYR A 284 -10.07 15.96 -24.55
N HIS A 285 -10.57 14.78 -24.26
CA HIS A 285 -11.96 14.60 -23.84
C HIS A 285 -12.26 15.29 -22.52
N LEU A 286 -11.36 15.21 -21.55
CA LEU A 286 -11.44 15.95 -20.28
C LEU A 286 -11.50 17.47 -20.51
N LEU A 287 -10.66 18.01 -21.38
CA LEU A 287 -10.65 19.45 -21.70
C LEU A 287 -11.91 19.94 -22.41
N GLN A 288 -12.57 19.07 -23.16
CA GLN A 288 -13.80 19.43 -23.89
C GLN A 288 -15.07 19.39 -23.03
N ARG A 289 -15.02 18.69 -21.90
CA ARG A 289 -16.19 18.42 -21.06
C ARG A 289 -16.06 19.00 -19.64
N ALA A 290 -15.05 19.82 -19.40
CA ALA A 290 -14.84 20.57 -18.17
C ALA A 290 -15.31 22.02 -18.32
#